data_fd83e8ee78354f5a2cda69a6398e464b
#
_entry.id   fd83e8ee78354f5a2cda69a6398e464b
#
_cell.length_a   1.000
_cell.length_b   1.000
_cell.length_c   1.000
_cell.angle_alpha   90.00
_cell.angle_beta   90.00
_cell.angle_gamma   90.00
#
_symmetry.space_group_name_H-M   'P 1'
#
loop_
_entity.id
_entity.type
_entity.pdbx_description
1 polymer ?
#
loop_
_entity_poly.entity_id
_entity_poly.type
_entity_poly.pdbx_seq_one_letter_code
_entity_poly.pdbx_strand_id
1 'polypeptide(L)'
;MELLNEIKFFNRTNKIPSQCLKEAFLNTMLFEETLSENDEPVNSPERVDVLNHINNDDYVRNNYTSFANELMHSRYSSFLTHYAVDEMEKLNIQTFQVPGYEIGFGLKKLPEGIDIVGVHNNTNIKGVGEALIDSAIRLGGTHLDHFDGFLSDFYSKKGFEEYERWKWNDEYAPKGWNYDKYGRPDVILRRLKSFKP
;
A
#
# COMPACT_ATOMS: atom_id res chain seq x y z
N MET A 1 -23.77 -2.27 17.43
CA MET A 1 -23.06 -3.30 16.61
C MET A 1 -21.86 -2.71 15.88
N GLU A 2 -21.94 -1.50 15.32
CA GLU A 2 -20.83 -0.82 14.62
C GLU A 2 -19.58 -0.59 15.48
N LEU A 3 -19.74 0.01 16.66
CA LEU A 3 -18.62 0.29 17.57
C LEU A 3 -17.82 -0.98 17.96
N LEU A 4 -18.51 -2.11 18.10
CA LEU A 4 -17.87 -3.39 18.43
C LEU A 4 -17.05 -3.95 17.26
N ASN A 5 -17.49 -3.69 16.04
CA ASN A 5 -16.77 -4.08 14.82
C ASN A 5 -15.56 -3.19 14.60
N GLU A 6 -15.66 -1.88 14.86
CA GLU A 6 -14.54 -0.94 14.80
C GLU A 6 -13.44 -1.30 15.81
N ILE A 7 -13.81 -1.62 17.06
CA ILE A 7 -12.85 -2.06 18.09
C ILE A 7 -12.19 -3.38 17.71
N LYS A 8 -12.93 -4.33 17.14
CA LYS A 8 -12.36 -5.61 16.66
C LYS A 8 -11.40 -5.39 15.51
N PHE A 9 -11.72 -4.48 14.60
CA PHE A 9 -10.89 -4.14 13.47
C PHE A 9 -9.61 -3.44 13.94
N PHE A 10 -9.70 -2.42 14.80
CA PHE A 10 -8.53 -1.74 15.37
C PHE A 10 -7.61 -2.72 16.09
N ASN A 11 -8.16 -3.65 16.88
CA ASN A 11 -7.37 -4.65 17.60
C ASN A 11 -6.67 -5.64 16.67
N ARG A 12 -7.20 -5.90 15.45
CA ARG A 12 -6.58 -6.78 14.45
C ARG A 12 -5.55 -6.07 13.60
N THR A 13 -5.84 -4.87 13.14
CA THR A 13 -5.04 -4.18 12.12
C THR A 13 -4.22 -3.04 12.68
N ASN A 14 -4.48 -2.59 13.93
CA ASN A 14 -4.01 -1.33 14.47
C ASN A 14 -4.31 -0.12 13.56
N LYS A 15 -5.37 -0.20 12.78
CA LYS A 15 -5.85 0.86 11.90
C LYS A 15 -7.28 1.22 12.27
N ILE A 16 -7.63 2.47 12.15
CA ILE A 16 -9.03 2.87 12.14
C ILE A 16 -9.62 2.68 10.74
N PRO A 17 -10.92 2.42 10.57
CA PRO A 17 -11.53 2.18 9.26
C PRO A 17 -11.20 3.24 8.21
N SER A 18 -11.12 4.52 8.59
CA SER A 18 -10.73 5.62 7.70
C SER A 18 -9.29 5.49 7.18
N GLN A 19 -8.37 4.91 7.93
CA GLN A 19 -6.99 4.69 7.49
C GLN A 19 -6.93 3.57 6.46
N CYS A 20 -7.67 2.48 6.67
CA CYS A 20 -7.78 1.40 5.68
C CYS A 20 -8.35 1.88 4.35
N LEU A 21 -9.43 2.67 4.39
CA LEU A 21 -10.02 3.23 3.17
C LEU A 21 -9.01 4.10 2.39
N LYS A 22 -8.19 4.88 3.09
CA LYS A 22 -7.15 5.70 2.46
C LYS A 22 -6.08 4.84 1.79
N GLU A 23 -5.56 3.85 2.48
CA GLU A 23 -4.50 2.97 1.95
C GLU A 23 -5.01 2.14 0.76
N ALA A 24 -6.23 1.60 0.85
CA ALA A 24 -6.84 0.86 -0.25
C ALA A 24 -7.03 1.72 -1.51
N PHE A 25 -7.43 2.98 -1.35
CA PHE A 25 -7.55 3.91 -2.46
C PHE A 25 -6.20 4.16 -3.14
N LEU A 26 -5.17 4.41 -2.35
CA LEU A 26 -3.83 4.67 -2.89
C LEU A 26 -3.31 3.47 -3.68
N ASN A 27 -3.39 2.28 -3.10
CA ASN A 27 -2.96 1.07 -3.80
C ASN A 27 -3.65 0.94 -5.16
N THR A 28 -4.96 1.23 -5.23
CA THR A 28 -5.70 1.22 -6.49
C THR A 28 -5.16 2.24 -7.49
N MET A 29 -4.92 3.48 -7.06
CA MET A 29 -4.44 4.55 -7.95
C MET A 29 -3.03 4.30 -8.48
N LEU A 30 -2.12 3.82 -7.63
CA LEU A 30 -0.75 3.49 -8.02
C LEU A 30 -0.72 2.43 -9.13
N PHE A 31 -1.63 1.46 -9.08
CA PHE A 31 -1.70 0.40 -10.09
C PHE A 31 -2.45 0.82 -11.35
N GLU A 32 -3.49 1.64 -11.27
CA GLU A 32 -4.17 2.18 -12.47
C GLU A 32 -3.20 2.97 -13.36
N GLU A 33 -2.30 3.76 -12.77
CA GLU A 33 -1.29 4.49 -13.54
C GLU A 33 -0.21 3.60 -14.15
N THR A 34 0.10 2.48 -13.52
CA THR A 34 1.08 1.53 -14.06
C THR A 34 0.57 0.78 -15.29
N LEU A 35 -0.75 0.78 -15.51
CA LEU A 35 -1.41 0.05 -16.60
C LEU A 35 -1.80 0.93 -17.80
N SER A 36 -1.65 2.25 -17.74
CA SER A 36 -1.87 3.07 -18.92
C SER A 36 -0.82 2.76 -19.98
N GLU A 37 -1.24 2.10 -21.06
CA GLU A 37 -0.40 1.50 -22.10
C GLU A 37 0.39 2.49 -22.97
N ASN A 38 0.34 3.81 -22.70
CA ASN A 38 0.95 4.80 -23.57
C ASN A 38 1.99 5.64 -22.82
N ASP A 39 3.22 5.68 -23.36
CA ASP A 39 4.19 6.75 -23.34
C ASP A 39 5.49 6.65 -22.49
N GLU A 40 5.93 5.45 -22.03
CA GLU A 40 7.35 5.35 -21.67
C GLU A 40 7.93 4.04 -22.22
N PRO A 41 9.14 4.05 -22.77
CA PRO A 41 9.76 2.83 -23.23
C PRO A 41 9.94 1.86 -22.05
N VAL A 42 9.51 0.63 -22.25
CA VAL A 42 9.57 -0.48 -21.24
C VAL A 42 10.97 -0.63 -20.63
N ASN A 43 12.00 0.00 -21.20
CA ASN A 43 13.40 -0.07 -20.82
C ASN A 43 14.07 1.30 -20.69
N SER A 44 13.41 2.30 -20.04
CA SER A 44 14.14 3.53 -19.72
C SER A 44 15.29 3.24 -18.76
N PRO A 45 16.46 3.94 -18.85
CA PRO A 45 17.57 3.74 -17.92
C PRO A 45 17.18 3.87 -16.47
N GLU A 46 16.31 4.83 -16.14
CA GLU A 46 15.80 5.07 -14.79
C GLU A 46 14.97 3.89 -14.30
N ARG A 47 14.11 3.32 -15.15
CA ARG A 47 13.31 2.15 -14.79
C ARG A 47 14.20 0.93 -14.54
N VAL A 48 15.22 0.72 -15.37
CA VAL A 48 16.19 -0.37 -15.19
C VAL A 48 16.93 -0.20 -13.86
N ASP A 49 17.35 1.01 -13.53
CA ASP A 49 18.05 1.33 -12.29
C ASP A 49 17.16 1.05 -11.07
N VAL A 50 15.93 1.58 -11.05
CA VAL A 50 14.95 1.31 -10.00
C VAL A 50 14.70 -0.18 -9.82
N LEU A 51 14.48 -0.93 -10.91
CA LEU A 51 14.25 -2.37 -10.83
C LEU A 51 15.47 -3.13 -10.30
N ASN A 52 16.70 -2.67 -10.61
CA ASN A 52 17.91 -3.25 -10.06
C ASN A 52 17.96 -3.09 -8.54
N HIS A 53 17.68 -1.90 -8.00
CA HIS A 53 17.59 -1.68 -6.55
C HIS A 53 16.55 -2.60 -5.91
N ILE A 54 15.32 -2.63 -6.47
CA ILE A 54 14.21 -3.44 -5.94
C ILE A 54 14.55 -4.94 -5.96
N ASN A 55 15.11 -5.44 -7.06
CA ASN A 55 15.40 -6.86 -7.20
C ASN A 55 16.56 -7.35 -6.32
N ASN A 56 17.46 -6.45 -5.93
CA ASN A 56 18.58 -6.75 -5.04
C ASN A 56 18.29 -6.38 -3.57
N ASP A 57 17.05 -5.96 -3.25
CA ASP A 57 16.64 -5.49 -1.92
C ASP A 57 17.55 -4.36 -1.38
N ASP A 58 18.07 -3.54 -2.30
CA ASP A 58 18.92 -2.39 -2.01
C ASP A 58 18.06 -1.16 -1.70
N TYR A 59 17.81 -0.94 -0.42
CA TYR A 59 16.95 0.11 0.09
C TYR A 59 17.63 0.95 1.17
N VAL A 60 17.32 2.24 1.17
CA VAL A 60 17.45 3.08 2.37
C VAL A 60 16.36 2.65 3.36
N ARG A 61 16.76 2.18 4.54
CA ARG A 61 15.85 1.61 5.54
C ARG A 61 15.64 2.57 6.71
N ASN A 62 14.41 2.61 7.21
CA ASN A 62 14.03 3.32 8.44
C ASN A 62 14.39 4.82 8.43
N ASN A 63 14.41 5.44 7.25
CA ASN A 63 14.47 6.87 7.13
C ASN A 63 13.05 7.46 7.24
N TYR A 64 12.49 7.43 8.44
CA TYR A 64 11.11 7.81 8.71
C TYR A 64 10.78 9.24 8.28
N THR A 65 11.73 10.17 8.44
CA THR A 65 11.51 11.57 8.04
C THR A 65 11.35 11.69 6.52
N SER A 66 12.21 11.03 5.73
CA SER A 66 12.08 11.01 4.28
C SER A 66 10.80 10.31 3.85
N PHE A 67 10.53 9.12 4.40
CA PHE A 67 9.34 8.35 4.09
C PHE A 67 8.04 9.13 4.36
N ALA A 68 7.94 9.78 5.54
CA ALA A 68 6.80 10.63 5.88
C ALA A 68 6.63 11.79 4.88
N ASN A 69 7.75 12.44 4.50
CA ASN A 69 7.73 13.52 3.53
C ASN A 69 7.28 13.05 2.14
N GLU A 70 7.77 11.90 1.68
CA GLU A 70 7.36 11.31 0.40
C GLU A 70 5.86 11.02 0.37
N LEU A 71 5.30 10.45 1.46
CA LEU A 71 3.86 10.23 1.59
C LEU A 71 3.09 11.55 1.59
N MET A 72 3.58 12.59 2.28
CA MET A 72 2.93 13.91 2.35
C MET A 72 2.95 14.66 1.00
N HIS A 73 4.03 14.56 0.25
CA HIS A 73 4.19 15.24 -1.04
C HIS A 73 3.67 14.44 -2.22
N SER A 74 3.25 13.21 -2.00
CA SER A 74 2.60 12.41 -3.04
C SER A 74 1.40 13.15 -3.63
N ARG A 75 1.23 13.09 -4.95
CA ARG A 75 -0.01 13.55 -5.62
C ARG A 75 -1.27 12.88 -5.07
N TYR A 76 -1.10 11.76 -4.37
CA TYR A 76 -2.15 11.01 -3.68
C TYR A 76 -2.16 11.21 -2.16
N SER A 77 -1.43 12.18 -1.65
CA SER A 77 -1.26 12.46 -0.22
C SER A 77 -2.57 12.48 0.58
N SER A 78 -3.65 13.07 0.01
CA SER A 78 -4.96 13.09 0.68
C SER A 78 -5.58 11.71 0.91
N PHE A 79 -5.06 10.67 0.27
CA PHE A 79 -5.53 9.29 0.34
C PHE A 79 -4.59 8.38 1.13
N LEU A 80 -3.41 8.89 1.49
CA LEU A 80 -2.41 8.15 2.27
C LEU A 80 -2.69 8.26 3.76
N THR A 81 -2.38 7.20 4.49
CA THR A 81 -2.20 7.29 5.93
C THR A 81 -0.86 7.97 6.19
N HIS A 82 -0.94 9.20 6.74
CA HIS A 82 0.26 9.91 7.15
C HIS A 82 0.62 9.45 8.56
N TYR A 83 1.61 8.59 8.64
CA TYR A 83 2.21 8.24 9.92
C TYR A 83 3.18 9.35 10.33
N ALA A 84 3.05 9.86 11.55
CA ALA A 84 4.08 10.70 12.14
C ALA A 84 5.34 9.85 12.43
N VAL A 85 6.51 10.48 12.47
CA VAL A 85 7.78 9.76 12.71
C VAL A 85 7.72 8.93 14.00
N ASP A 86 7.25 9.54 15.09
CA ASP A 86 7.11 8.88 16.39
C ASP A 86 6.04 7.77 16.38
N GLU A 87 5.03 7.88 15.53
CA GLU A 87 4.03 6.84 15.33
C GLU A 87 4.62 5.64 14.59
N MET A 88 5.42 5.86 13.53
CA MET A 88 6.11 4.78 12.82
C MET A 88 7.04 4.01 13.74
N GLU A 89 7.77 4.71 14.63
CA GLU A 89 8.63 4.08 15.64
C GLU A 89 7.83 3.25 16.63
N LYS A 90 6.75 3.81 17.19
CA LYS A 90 5.86 3.11 18.14
C LYS A 90 5.19 1.88 17.54
N LEU A 91 4.77 1.96 16.29
CA LEU A 91 4.14 0.86 15.55
C LEU A 91 5.17 -0.11 14.96
N ASN A 92 6.47 0.16 15.13
CA ASN A 92 7.58 -0.61 14.60
C ASN A 92 7.44 -0.87 13.08
N ILE A 93 7.09 0.19 12.34
CA ILE A 93 7.01 0.15 10.88
C ILE A 93 8.43 0.19 10.34
N GLN A 94 8.81 -0.81 9.55
CA GLN A 94 10.06 -0.78 8.81
C GLN A 94 9.81 -0.13 7.45
N THR A 95 10.57 0.90 7.09
CA THR A 95 10.43 1.58 5.80
C THR A 95 11.56 1.21 4.85
N PHE A 96 11.23 1.11 3.57
CA PHE A 96 12.11 0.70 2.48
C PHE A 96 11.94 1.68 1.33
N GLN A 97 12.97 2.46 1.02
CA GLN A 97 12.96 3.49 -0.02
C GLN A 97 14.04 3.19 -1.05
N VAL A 98 13.71 3.28 -2.33
CA VAL A 98 14.68 3.07 -3.43
C VAL A 98 15.68 4.23 -3.41
N PRO A 99 17.00 3.97 -3.34
CA PRO A 99 18.01 5.03 -3.32
C PRO A 99 17.89 5.98 -4.50
N GLY A 100 17.82 7.29 -4.22
CA GLY A 100 17.74 8.33 -5.25
C GLY A 100 16.35 8.55 -5.87
N TYR A 101 15.34 7.80 -5.45
CA TYR A 101 13.98 7.90 -5.97
C TYR A 101 12.95 7.99 -4.84
N GLU A 102 11.86 8.72 -5.08
CA GLU A 102 10.71 8.76 -4.18
C GLU A 102 9.77 7.57 -4.45
N ILE A 103 10.30 6.37 -4.23
CA ILE A 103 9.62 5.09 -4.43
C ILE A 103 9.89 4.22 -3.21
N GLY A 104 8.84 3.63 -2.63
CA GLY A 104 9.03 2.79 -1.47
C GLY A 104 7.77 2.15 -0.92
N PHE A 105 7.94 1.48 0.21
CA PHE A 105 6.86 0.87 0.99
C PHE A 105 7.27 0.72 2.45
N GLY A 106 6.29 0.44 3.30
CA GLY A 106 6.48 0.09 4.70
C GLY A 106 6.03 -1.33 5.00
N LEU A 107 6.63 -1.94 6.02
CA LEU A 107 6.20 -3.19 6.62
C LEU A 107 5.84 -2.94 8.08
N LYS A 108 4.57 -3.14 8.43
CA LYS A 108 4.01 -2.92 9.76
C LYS A 108 3.70 -4.26 10.41
N LYS A 109 4.27 -4.49 11.59
CA LYS A 109 4.01 -5.72 12.34
C LYS A 109 2.58 -5.74 12.88
N LEU A 110 1.85 -6.82 12.62
CA LEU A 110 0.55 -7.14 13.19
C LEU A 110 0.67 -8.33 14.16
N PRO A 111 -0.33 -8.57 15.02
CA PRO A 111 -0.36 -9.79 15.83
C PRO A 111 -0.30 -11.08 15.00
N GLU A 112 -0.88 -11.07 13.81
CA GLU A 112 -1.05 -12.24 12.93
C GLU A 112 -0.17 -12.18 11.66
N GLY A 113 0.80 -11.26 11.55
CA GLY A 113 1.68 -11.20 10.39
C GLY A 113 2.31 -9.83 10.16
N ILE A 114 2.62 -9.52 8.91
CA ILE A 114 3.24 -8.26 8.52
C ILE A 114 2.42 -7.61 7.41
N ASP A 115 1.94 -6.41 7.68
CA ASP A 115 1.11 -5.62 6.77
C ASP A 115 1.99 -4.77 5.85
N ILE A 116 1.70 -4.77 4.56
CA ILE A 116 2.35 -3.94 3.55
C ILE A 116 1.61 -2.61 3.50
N VAL A 117 2.28 -1.53 3.87
CA VAL A 117 1.68 -0.19 4.01
C VAL A 117 2.45 0.86 3.23
N GLY A 118 1.80 1.96 2.89
CA GLY A 118 2.45 3.14 2.31
C GLY A 118 3.25 2.85 1.04
N VAL A 119 2.79 1.92 0.21
CA VAL A 119 3.40 1.67 -1.12
C VAL A 119 3.21 2.91 -1.98
N HIS A 120 4.30 3.51 -2.45
CA HIS A 120 4.24 4.74 -3.23
C HIS A 120 5.26 4.77 -4.35
N ASN A 121 4.93 5.53 -5.39
CA ASN A 121 5.79 5.91 -6.48
C ASN A 121 5.44 7.36 -6.86
N ASN A 122 6.26 8.31 -6.42
CA ASN A 122 6.08 9.74 -6.71
C ASN A 122 6.80 10.18 -7.99
N THR A 123 7.39 9.23 -8.71
CA THR A 123 8.04 9.48 -10.00
C THR A 123 7.07 9.24 -11.15
N ASN A 124 7.55 9.48 -12.39
CA ASN A 124 6.82 9.11 -13.61
C ASN A 124 7.24 7.72 -14.14
N ILE A 125 8.06 6.97 -13.39
CA ILE A 125 8.54 5.64 -13.80
C ILE A 125 7.41 4.63 -13.61
N LYS A 126 6.92 4.08 -14.73
CA LYS A 126 5.78 3.14 -14.73
C LYS A 126 6.23 1.69 -14.53
N GLY A 127 5.31 0.83 -14.08
CA GLY A 127 5.49 -0.62 -14.02
C GLY A 127 6.40 -1.14 -12.91
N VAL A 128 6.71 -0.32 -11.90
CA VAL A 128 7.52 -0.75 -10.74
C VAL A 128 6.68 -1.31 -9.57
N GLY A 129 5.38 -1.07 -9.57
CA GLY A 129 4.49 -1.49 -8.47
C GLY A 129 4.48 -3.00 -8.25
N GLU A 130 4.52 -3.79 -9.32
CA GLU A 130 4.59 -5.25 -9.23
C GLU A 130 5.88 -5.71 -8.54
N ALA A 131 7.03 -5.15 -8.92
CA ALA A 131 8.31 -5.47 -8.31
C ALA A 131 8.38 -5.05 -6.85
N LEU A 132 7.76 -3.90 -6.47
CA LEU A 132 7.65 -3.47 -5.08
C LEU A 132 6.87 -4.46 -4.22
N ILE A 133 5.72 -4.95 -4.70
CA ILE A 133 4.93 -5.95 -3.98
C ILE A 133 5.70 -7.27 -3.86
N ASP A 134 6.37 -7.73 -4.92
CA ASP A 134 7.19 -8.94 -4.86
C ASP A 134 8.34 -8.79 -3.85
N SER A 135 8.98 -7.63 -3.80
CA SER A 135 10.00 -7.33 -2.80
C SER A 135 9.43 -7.27 -1.38
N ALA A 136 8.27 -6.60 -1.19
CA ALA A 136 7.62 -6.56 0.11
C ALA A 136 7.28 -7.96 0.64
N ILE A 137 6.82 -8.88 -0.24
CA ILE A 137 6.58 -10.29 0.11
C ILE A 137 7.91 -10.99 0.48
N ARG A 138 8.97 -10.83 -0.31
CA ARG A 138 10.29 -11.42 0.00
C ARG A 138 10.83 -10.95 1.35
N LEU A 139 10.55 -9.71 1.72
CA LEU A 139 10.96 -9.10 3.00
C LEU A 139 10.00 -9.41 4.15
N GLY A 140 9.00 -10.27 3.93
CA GLY A 140 8.14 -10.83 4.96
C GLY A 140 6.74 -10.25 5.03
N GLY A 141 6.35 -9.38 4.11
CA GLY A 141 4.96 -8.87 4.00
C GLY A 141 3.97 -10.02 3.72
N THR A 142 2.93 -10.11 4.53
CA THR A 142 1.96 -11.22 4.47
C THR A 142 0.52 -10.76 4.38
N HIS A 143 0.26 -9.50 4.68
CA HIS A 143 -1.07 -8.89 4.69
C HIS A 143 -1.06 -7.58 3.90
N LEU A 144 -2.20 -7.22 3.35
CA LEU A 144 -2.48 -5.93 2.75
C LEU A 144 -3.98 -5.69 2.67
N ASP A 145 -4.37 -4.44 2.43
CA ASP A 145 -5.75 -4.07 2.10
C ASP A 145 -5.82 -3.24 0.82
N HIS A 146 -6.94 -3.31 0.13
CA HIS A 146 -7.21 -2.55 -1.08
C HIS A 146 -8.72 -2.41 -1.33
N PHE A 147 -9.11 -1.49 -2.21
CA PHE A 147 -10.50 -1.44 -2.70
C PHE A 147 -10.80 -2.59 -3.65
N ASP A 148 -12.04 -3.09 -3.56
CA ASP A 148 -12.54 -4.08 -4.50
C ASP A 148 -12.58 -3.53 -5.93
N GLY A 149 -12.06 -4.29 -6.87
CA GLY A 149 -11.92 -3.92 -8.27
C GLY A 149 -10.72 -4.58 -8.92
N PHE A 150 -10.05 -3.87 -9.81
CA PHE A 150 -8.90 -4.36 -10.58
C PHE A 150 -7.81 -5.03 -9.73
N LEU A 151 -7.49 -4.47 -8.56
CA LEU A 151 -6.46 -5.01 -7.67
C LEU A 151 -6.83 -6.38 -7.08
N SER A 152 -8.10 -6.76 -7.06
CA SER A 152 -8.54 -8.07 -6.59
C SER A 152 -7.91 -9.19 -7.39
N ASP A 153 -7.88 -9.07 -8.72
CA ASP A 153 -7.24 -10.06 -9.60
C ASP A 153 -5.72 -10.02 -9.50
N PHE A 154 -5.14 -8.81 -9.43
CA PHE A 154 -3.69 -8.63 -9.30
C PHE A 154 -3.16 -9.32 -8.04
N TYR A 155 -3.69 -9.03 -6.87
CA TYR A 155 -3.24 -9.63 -5.62
C TYR A 155 -3.56 -11.13 -5.52
N SER A 156 -4.65 -11.59 -6.15
CA SER A 156 -4.93 -13.01 -6.25
C SER A 156 -3.86 -13.76 -7.03
N LYS A 157 -3.34 -13.18 -8.13
CA LYS A 157 -2.21 -13.72 -8.91
C LYS A 157 -0.90 -13.71 -8.13
N LYS A 158 -0.71 -12.74 -7.20
CA LYS A 158 0.43 -12.69 -6.28
C LYS A 158 0.32 -13.64 -5.10
N GLY A 159 -0.74 -14.45 -5.04
CA GLY A 159 -0.92 -15.48 -4.01
C GLY A 159 -1.64 -15.00 -2.76
N PHE A 160 -2.20 -13.81 -2.77
CA PHE A 160 -3.05 -13.33 -1.67
C PHE A 160 -4.48 -13.88 -1.81
N GLU A 161 -5.08 -14.26 -0.68
CA GLU A 161 -6.50 -14.59 -0.56
C GLU A 161 -7.24 -13.54 0.25
N GLU A 162 -8.50 -13.30 -0.07
CA GLU A 162 -9.39 -12.51 0.75
C GLU A 162 -9.70 -13.28 2.05
N TYR A 163 -9.52 -12.63 3.21
CA TYR A 163 -9.90 -13.22 4.49
C TYR A 163 -10.93 -12.39 5.24
N GLU A 164 -11.08 -11.12 4.88
CA GLU A 164 -12.10 -10.23 5.44
C GLU A 164 -12.49 -9.17 4.41
N ARG A 165 -13.75 -8.70 4.48
CA ARG A 165 -14.32 -7.69 3.60
C ARG A 165 -15.13 -6.68 4.41
N TRP A 166 -14.86 -5.40 4.18
CA TRP A 166 -15.55 -4.30 4.83
C TRP A 166 -16.41 -3.58 3.81
N LYS A 167 -17.70 -3.45 4.13
CA LYS A 167 -18.61 -2.67 3.31
C LYS A 167 -18.21 -1.21 3.33
N TRP A 168 -18.33 -0.56 2.16
CA TRP A 168 -18.15 0.87 2.09
C TRP A 168 -19.01 1.59 3.10
N ASN A 169 -18.44 2.61 3.76
CA ASN A 169 -19.15 3.54 4.63
C ASN A 169 -18.79 4.97 4.25
N ASP A 170 -19.79 5.76 3.85
CA ASP A 170 -19.60 7.16 3.43
C ASP A 170 -18.99 8.04 4.53
N GLU A 171 -19.15 7.70 5.81
CA GLU A 171 -18.56 8.44 6.94
C GLU A 171 -17.02 8.38 6.94
N TYR A 172 -16.45 7.32 6.35
CA TYR A 172 -15.01 7.10 6.27
C TYR A 172 -14.44 7.39 4.88
N ALA A 173 -15.28 7.87 3.96
CA ALA A 173 -14.84 8.18 2.61
C ALA A 173 -13.66 9.18 2.63
N PRO A 174 -12.61 8.97 1.82
CA PRO A 174 -11.52 9.91 1.69
C PRO A 174 -12.06 11.29 1.24
N LYS A 175 -11.49 12.37 1.79
CA LYS A 175 -11.87 13.72 1.39
C LYS A 175 -11.62 13.92 -0.10
N GLY A 176 -12.65 14.29 -0.86
CA GLY A 176 -12.54 14.48 -2.30
C GLY A 176 -12.74 13.19 -3.11
N TRP A 177 -13.28 12.13 -2.48
CA TRP A 177 -13.65 10.90 -3.20
C TRP A 177 -14.56 11.18 -4.38
N ASN A 178 -14.21 10.66 -5.55
CA ASN A 178 -15.02 10.81 -6.76
C ASN A 178 -15.97 9.61 -6.92
N TYR A 179 -17.20 9.77 -6.41
CA TYR A 179 -18.22 8.73 -6.46
C TYR A 179 -18.63 8.32 -7.87
N ASP A 180 -18.60 9.26 -8.82
CA ASP A 180 -18.97 8.97 -10.21
C ASP A 180 -17.93 8.09 -10.89
N LYS A 181 -16.65 8.26 -10.54
CA LYS A 181 -15.54 7.49 -11.09
C LYS A 181 -15.33 6.14 -10.37
N TYR A 182 -15.40 6.15 -9.05
CA TYR A 182 -14.96 5.00 -8.23
C TYR A 182 -16.11 4.28 -7.51
N GLY A 183 -17.34 4.86 -7.53
CA GLY A 183 -18.48 4.27 -6.82
C GLY A 183 -18.30 4.21 -5.31
N ARG A 184 -18.71 3.09 -4.73
CA ARG A 184 -18.59 2.74 -3.31
C ARG A 184 -18.00 1.34 -3.15
N PRO A 185 -16.71 1.15 -3.46
CA PRO A 185 -16.09 -0.16 -3.41
C PRO A 185 -15.89 -0.63 -1.97
N ASP A 186 -16.08 -1.91 -1.73
CA ASP A 186 -15.71 -2.52 -0.45
C ASP A 186 -14.19 -2.45 -0.24
N VAL A 187 -13.74 -2.48 1.00
CA VAL A 187 -12.33 -2.72 1.36
C VAL A 187 -12.11 -4.20 1.53
N ILE A 188 -11.12 -4.73 0.83
CA ILE A 188 -10.74 -6.13 0.88
C ILE A 188 -9.46 -6.28 1.68
N LEU A 189 -9.50 -7.06 2.74
CA LEU A 189 -8.32 -7.43 3.51
C LEU A 189 -7.81 -8.78 3.00
N ARG A 190 -6.52 -8.82 2.69
CA ARG A 190 -5.89 -10.00 2.09
C ARG A 190 -4.69 -10.48 2.88
N ARG A 191 -4.47 -11.79 2.83
CA ARG A 191 -3.27 -12.44 3.34
C ARG A 191 -2.69 -13.40 2.32
N LEU A 192 -1.40 -13.69 2.40
CA LEU A 192 -0.78 -14.73 1.59
C LEU A 192 -1.38 -16.11 1.94
N LYS A 193 -1.72 -16.90 0.93
CA LYS A 193 -2.23 -18.29 1.10
C LYS A 193 -1.25 -19.20 1.82
N SER A 194 0.05 -18.94 1.67
CA SER A 194 1.12 -19.68 2.35
C SER A 194 1.27 -19.30 3.82
N PHE A 195 0.67 -18.20 4.25
CA PHE A 195 0.71 -17.76 5.62
C PHE A 195 -0.25 -18.61 6.46
N LYS A 196 0.30 -19.31 7.44
CA LYS A 196 -0.46 -20.01 8.48
C LYS A 196 -0.21 -19.29 9.79
N PRO A 197 -1.28 -18.75 10.44
CA PRO A 197 -1.14 -18.05 11.73
C PRO A 197 -0.67 -18.98 12.85
#